data_31fae40ab5b9afbf34bbb6b2df514316
#
_entry.id   31fae40ab5b9afbf34bbb6b2df514316
#
_cell.length_a   1.000
_cell.length_b   1.000
_cell.length_c   1.000
_cell.angle_alpha   90.00
_cell.angle_beta   90.00
_cell.angle_gamma   90.00
#
_symmetry.space_group_name_H-M   'P 1'
#
loop_
_entity.id
_entity.type
_entity.pdbx_description
1 polymer ?
#
loop_
_entity_poly.entity_id
_entity_poly.type
_entity_poly.pdbx_seq_one_letter_code
_entity_poly.pdbx_strand_id
1 'polypeptide(L)'
;MDNPSVNVIALPTFTRNIRTLIKKYRNILNDIQPIVAQLENGETPGDRVAGIGYPIFKLRVKNSDNQKGKSGGYRLIYYLKTNDQIFLLTLYSKSEQDDVVAGDLKDIIEEYARSNP
;
A
#
# COMPACT_ATOMS: atom_id res chain seq x y z
N MET A 1 -3.74 -20.47 20.44
CA MET A 1 -3.60 -19.71 20.29
C MET A 1 -3.34 -19.13 19.17
N ASP A 2 -3.90 -19.23 18.23
CA ASP A 2 -3.58 -18.69 17.03
C ASP A 2 -4.14 -17.35 16.88
N ASN A 3 -3.30 -16.40 16.62
CA ASN A 3 -3.77 -15.12 16.20
C ASN A 3 -4.35 -15.27 14.81
N PRO A 4 -5.56 -14.84 14.60
CA PRO A 4 -6.11 -14.89 13.25
C PRO A 4 -5.24 -14.05 12.33
N SER A 5 -4.83 -14.63 11.24
CA SER A 5 -4.08 -13.91 10.23
C SER A 5 -5.01 -12.96 9.50
N VAL A 6 -4.51 -11.77 9.22
CA VAL A 6 -5.22 -10.82 8.40
C VAL A 6 -4.90 -11.13 6.94
N ASN A 7 -5.93 -11.18 6.10
CA ASN A 7 -5.73 -11.37 4.67
C ASN A 7 -5.33 -10.03 4.04
N VAL A 8 -4.17 -10.02 3.41
CA VAL A 8 -3.66 -8.84 2.73
C VAL A 8 -3.75 -9.11 1.23
N ILE A 9 -4.57 -8.35 0.55
CA ILE A 9 -4.88 -8.56 -0.86
C ILE A 9 -4.40 -7.36 -1.67
N ALA A 10 -3.53 -7.61 -2.64
CA ALA A 10 -3.05 -6.56 -3.53
C ALA A 10 -4.08 -6.34 -4.64
N LEU A 11 -4.61 -5.13 -4.73
CA LEU A 11 -5.55 -4.81 -5.80
C LEU A 11 -4.81 -4.63 -7.12
N PRO A 12 -5.52 -4.69 -8.25
CA PRO A 12 -4.86 -4.62 -9.57
C PRO A 12 -3.99 -3.38 -9.75
N THR A 13 -4.40 -2.24 -9.22
CA THR A 13 -3.60 -1.03 -9.30
C THR A 13 -2.26 -1.21 -8.58
N PHE A 14 -2.29 -1.80 -7.38
CA PHE A 14 -1.07 -2.05 -6.61
C PHE A 14 -0.14 -3.00 -7.36
N THR A 15 -0.68 -4.09 -7.87
CA THR A 15 0.11 -5.06 -8.62
C THR A 15 0.75 -4.43 -9.85
N ARG A 16 0.01 -3.57 -10.54
CA ARG A 16 0.52 -2.86 -11.70
C ARG A 16 1.66 -1.91 -11.31
N ASN A 17 1.51 -1.23 -10.18
CA ASN A 17 2.57 -0.36 -9.66
C ASN A 17 3.85 -1.15 -9.42
N ILE A 18 3.74 -2.30 -8.76
CA ILE A 18 4.90 -3.17 -8.49
C ILE A 18 5.57 -3.56 -9.79
N ARG A 19 4.78 -3.98 -10.78
CA ARG A 19 5.31 -4.44 -12.06
C ARG A 19 6.12 -3.34 -12.76
N THR A 20 5.68 -2.11 -12.65
CA THR A 20 6.38 -0.97 -13.23
C THR A 20 7.63 -0.62 -12.44
N LEU A 21 7.49 -0.53 -11.12
CA LEU A 21 8.58 -0.07 -10.26
C LEU A 21 9.72 -1.08 -10.15
N ILE A 22 9.42 -2.38 -10.24
CA ILE A 22 10.45 -3.40 -10.07
C ILE A 22 11.52 -3.35 -11.16
N LYS A 23 11.18 -2.79 -12.31
CA LYS A 23 12.15 -2.64 -13.39
C LYS A 23 13.26 -1.68 -13.01
N LYS A 24 12.95 -0.69 -12.18
CA LYS A 24 13.92 0.31 -11.73
C LYS A 24 14.45 -0.01 -10.34
N TYR A 25 13.60 -0.54 -9.47
CA TYR A 25 13.97 -0.83 -8.09
C TYR A 25 13.83 -2.32 -7.85
N ARG A 26 14.91 -3.04 -8.06
CA ARG A 26 14.87 -4.51 -8.06
C ARG A 26 14.60 -5.12 -6.70
N ASN A 27 14.90 -4.40 -5.62
CA ASN A 27 14.67 -4.90 -4.27
C ASN A 27 13.31 -4.53 -3.71
N ILE A 28 12.39 -4.02 -4.54
CA ILE A 28 11.11 -3.53 -4.06
C ILE A 28 10.33 -4.58 -3.25
N LEU A 29 10.35 -5.83 -3.69
CA LEU A 29 9.63 -6.88 -2.98
C LEU A 29 10.23 -7.13 -1.60
N ASN A 30 11.54 -7.08 -1.49
CA ASN A 30 12.19 -7.21 -0.19
C ASN A 30 11.87 -6.03 0.72
N ASP A 31 11.72 -4.85 0.14
CA ASP A 31 11.45 -3.64 0.91
C ASP A 31 10.03 -3.63 1.46
N ILE A 32 9.06 -4.17 0.73
CA ILE A 32 7.67 -4.16 1.21
C ILE A 32 7.32 -5.40 2.02
N GLN A 33 8.11 -6.45 1.96
CA GLN A 33 7.82 -7.70 2.68
C GLN A 33 7.60 -7.50 4.18
N PRO A 34 8.45 -6.73 4.88
CA PRO A 34 8.21 -6.51 6.32
C PRO A 34 6.89 -5.82 6.60
N ILE A 35 6.47 -4.94 5.69
CA ILE A 35 5.21 -4.23 5.88
C ILE A 35 4.03 -5.19 5.71
N VAL A 36 4.10 -6.04 4.71
CA VAL A 36 3.04 -7.04 4.51
C VAL A 36 2.93 -7.93 5.74
N ALA A 37 4.08 -8.33 6.31
CA ALA A 37 4.09 -9.15 7.51
C ALA A 37 3.44 -8.44 8.70
N GLN A 38 3.69 -7.13 8.85
CA GLN A 38 3.06 -6.36 9.91
C GLN A 38 1.55 -6.33 9.74
N LEU A 39 1.10 -6.11 8.52
CA LEU A 39 -0.34 -6.07 8.24
C LEU A 39 -1.00 -7.41 8.50
N GLU A 40 -0.32 -8.50 8.12
CA GLU A 40 -0.83 -9.84 8.38
C GLU A 40 -0.93 -10.17 9.86
N ASN A 41 -0.09 -9.53 10.67
CA ASN A 41 -0.13 -9.68 12.11
C ASN A 41 -1.14 -8.76 12.80
N GLY A 42 -1.88 -8.00 12.04
CA GLY A 42 -2.92 -7.15 12.61
C GLY A 42 -2.47 -5.74 12.95
N GLU A 43 -1.23 -5.38 12.62
CA GLU A 43 -0.76 -4.03 12.86
C GLU A 43 -1.25 -3.12 11.74
N THR A 44 -1.48 -1.85 12.08
CA THR A 44 -1.91 -0.88 11.07
C THR A 44 -0.99 0.33 11.10
N PRO A 45 0.26 0.16 10.61
CA PRO A 45 1.23 1.24 10.64
C PRO A 45 0.85 2.36 9.67
N GLY A 46 1.42 3.54 9.91
CA GLY A 46 1.19 4.69 9.05
C GLY A 46 0.13 5.62 9.61
N ASP A 47 -0.22 6.61 8.80
CA ASP A 47 -1.16 7.63 9.19
C ASP A 47 -2.47 7.47 8.44
N ARG A 48 -3.57 7.65 9.16
CA ARG A 48 -4.87 7.57 8.52
C ARG A 48 -5.08 8.78 7.63
N VAL A 49 -5.59 8.53 6.42
CA VAL A 49 -5.88 9.59 5.46
C VAL A 49 -7.30 10.09 5.71
N ALA A 50 -7.41 11.37 6.06
CA ALA A 50 -8.70 11.96 6.41
C ALA A 50 -9.52 12.30 5.17
N GLY A 51 -10.83 12.39 5.35
CA GLY A 51 -11.71 12.96 4.35
C GLY A 51 -12.16 12.06 3.22
N ILE A 52 -11.82 10.77 3.26
CA ILE A 52 -12.17 9.87 2.18
C ILE A 52 -13.42 9.05 2.48
N GLY A 53 -13.74 8.86 3.75
CA GLY A 53 -14.89 8.06 4.14
C GLY A 53 -14.59 6.57 4.27
N TYR A 54 -13.36 6.17 4.02
CA TYR A 54 -12.89 4.81 4.19
C TYR A 54 -11.68 4.83 5.12
N PRO A 55 -11.46 3.80 5.94
CA PRO A 55 -10.24 3.73 6.78
C PRO A 55 -9.03 3.38 5.93
N ILE A 56 -8.43 4.40 5.37
CA ILE A 56 -7.26 4.30 4.50
C ILE A 56 -6.05 4.85 5.23
N PHE A 57 -4.91 4.16 5.07
CA PHE A 57 -3.66 4.53 5.73
C PHE A 57 -2.56 4.71 4.70
N LYS A 58 -1.70 5.68 4.97
CA LYS A 58 -0.54 5.96 4.12
C LYS A 58 0.71 5.74 4.94
N LEU A 59 1.66 5.00 4.37
CA LEU A 59 2.84 4.54 5.06
C LEU A 59 4.08 4.78 4.22
N ARG A 60 5.15 5.24 4.88
CA ARG A 60 6.45 5.36 4.23
C ARG A 60 7.15 4.02 4.27
N VAL A 61 7.74 3.63 3.14
CA VAL A 61 8.50 2.39 3.04
C VAL A 61 9.88 2.72 2.49
N LYS A 62 10.91 2.24 3.15
CA LYS A 62 12.28 2.51 2.73
C LYS A 62 12.53 1.87 1.36
N ASN A 63 13.23 2.60 0.50
CA ASN A 63 13.66 2.09 -0.80
C ASN A 63 15.16 1.79 -0.71
N SER A 64 15.51 0.51 -0.60
CA SER A 64 16.89 0.11 -0.42
C SER A 64 17.74 0.30 -1.69
N ASP A 65 17.08 0.45 -2.84
CA ASP A 65 17.80 0.71 -4.09
C ASP A 65 18.14 2.18 -4.28
N ASN A 66 17.57 3.05 -3.44
CA ASN A 66 17.78 4.49 -3.58
C ASN A 66 18.60 5.00 -2.41
N GLN A 67 19.93 4.91 -2.55
CA GLN A 67 20.81 5.23 -1.46
C GLN A 67 20.93 6.72 -1.17
N LYS A 68 20.48 7.56 -2.08
CA LYS A 68 20.52 8.98 -1.86
C LYS A 68 19.33 9.48 -1.09
N GLY A 69 18.40 8.64 -0.85
CA GLY A 69 17.15 9.16 -0.59
C GLY A 69 16.71 9.28 0.79
N LYS A 70 16.97 10.35 1.39
CA LYS A 70 16.30 10.60 2.59
C LYS A 70 14.86 10.87 2.37
N SER A 71 14.55 11.61 1.32
CA SER A 71 13.17 11.92 0.99
C SER A 71 12.58 10.91 0.03
N GLY A 72 13.41 9.99 -0.43
CA GLY A 72 12.96 8.99 -1.37
C GLY A 72 12.02 8.03 -0.71
N GLY A 73 12.18 6.79 -0.98
CA GLY A 73 11.31 5.77 -0.45
C GLY A 73 10.00 5.73 -1.17
N TYR A 74 9.22 4.75 -0.77
CA TYR A 74 7.90 4.54 -1.34
C TYR A 74 6.84 5.05 -0.41
N ARG A 75 5.67 5.31 -0.97
CA ARG A 75 4.45 5.48 -0.18
C ARG A 75 3.54 4.34 -0.53
N LEU A 76 3.14 3.59 0.49
CA LEU A 76 2.22 2.48 0.35
C LEU A 76 0.90 2.90 0.96
N ILE A 77 -0.19 2.72 0.25
CA ILE A 77 -1.50 3.09 0.73
C ILE A 77 -2.37 1.84 0.78
N TYR A 78 -2.98 1.59 1.92
CA TYR A 78 -3.83 0.44 2.10
C TYR A 78 -5.16 0.82 2.74
N TYR A 79 -6.13 -0.06 2.57
CA TYR A 79 -7.50 0.13 3.04
C TYR A 79 -7.82 -1.02 4.01
N LEU A 80 -8.14 -0.65 5.24
CA LEU A 80 -8.56 -1.63 6.25
C LEU A 80 -10.04 -1.85 6.06
N LYS A 81 -10.39 -2.87 5.26
CA LYS A 81 -11.78 -3.13 4.92
C LYS A 81 -12.54 -3.70 6.10
N THR A 82 -11.94 -4.68 6.76
CA THR A 82 -12.49 -5.27 7.98
C THR A 82 -11.34 -5.57 8.91
N ASN A 83 -11.63 -6.08 10.10
CA ASN A 83 -10.58 -6.40 11.06
C ASN A 83 -9.62 -7.48 10.57
N ASP A 84 -10.05 -8.29 9.59
CA ASP A 84 -9.24 -9.37 9.09
C ASP A 84 -8.97 -9.28 7.57
N GLN A 85 -9.24 -8.15 6.96
CA GLN A 85 -9.06 -8.02 5.52
C GLN A 85 -8.53 -6.63 5.16
N ILE A 86 -7.37 -6.61 4.50
CA ILE A 86 -6.71 -5.37 4.09
C ILE A 86 -6.47 -5.41 2.59
N PHE A 87 -6.77 -4.31 1.91
CA PHE A 87 -6.49 -4.17 0.48
C PHE A 87 -5.33 -3.21 0.30
N LEU A 88 -4.29 -3.65 -0.42
CA LEU A 88 -3.20 -2.77 -0.83
C LEU A 88 -3.67 -2.02 -2.07
N LEU A 89 -3.80 -0.70 -1.96
CA LEU A 89 -4.40 0.11 -3.01
C LEU A 89 -3.40 0.57 -4.05
N THR A 90 -2.32 1.20 -3.60
CA THR A 90 -1.35 1.77 -4.52
C THR A 90 0.01 1.90 -3.84
N LEU A 91 1.05 1.96 -4.67
CA LEU A 91 2.43 2.11 -4.23
C LEU A 91 3.13 3.02 -5.23
N TYR A 92 3.82 4.03 -4.73
CA TYR A 92 4.55 4.92 -5.63
C TYR A 92 5.85 5.38 -4.98
N SER A 93 6.79 5.80 -5.83
CA SER A 93 8.06 6.34 -5.37
C SER A 93 7.90 7.83 -5.16
N LYS A 94 8.20 8.31 -3.97
CA LYS A 94 8.03 9.72 -3.65
C LYS A 94 8.91 10.62 -4.50
N SER A 95 10.04 10.11 -4.96
CA SER A 95 10.93 10.90 -5.80
C SER A 95 10.42 11.02 -7.24
N GLU A 96 9.45 10.20 -7.64
CA GLU A 96 8.94 10.19 -9.01
C GLU A 96 7.56 10.78 -9.15
N GLN A 97 6.82 10.91 -8.07
CA GLN A 97 5.51 11.51 -8.14
C GLN A 97 5.10 12.06 -6.77
N ASP A 98 4.23 13.04 -6.82
CA ASP A 98 3.67 13.62 -5.63
C ASP A 98 2.58 12.74 -5.04
N ASP A 99 1.97 13.19 -3.96
CA ASP A 99 0.94 12.43 -3.29
C ASP A 99 -0.25 12.15 -4.20
N VAL A 100 -0.88 11.00 -3.95
CA VAL A 100 -2.07 10.60 -4.68
C VAL A 100 -3.28 11.36 -4.14
N VAL A 101 -4.16 11.77 -5.03
CA VAL A 101 -5.36 12.52 -4.65
C VAL A 101 -6.38 11.59 -4.00
N ALA A 102 -7.08 12.12 -3.00
CA ALA A 102 -8.08 11.34 -2.27
C ALA A 102 -9.13 10.71 -3.19
N GLY A 103 -9.56 11.46 -4.21
CA GLY A 103 -10.55 10.95 -5.15
C GLY A 103 -10.09 9.72 -5.90
N ASP A 104 -8.80 9.68 -6.25
CA ASP A 104 -8.25 8.52 -6.95
C ASP A 104 -8.26 7.29 -6.06
N LEU A 105 -8.00 7.45 -4.76
CA LEU A 105 -8.03 6.32 -3.83
C LEU A 105 -9.43 5.76 -3.69
N LYS A 106 -10.41 6.64 -3.62
CA LYS A 106 -11.80 6.22 -3.54
C LYS A 106 -12.22 5.46 -4.80
N ASP A 107 -11.78 5.95 -5.96
CA ASP A 107 -12.09 5.29 -7.23
C ASP A 107 -11.51 3.88 -7.30
N ILE A 108 -10.29 3.69 -6.79
CA ILE A 108 -9.67 2.36 -6.77
C ILE A 108 -10.52 1.39 -5.98
N ILE A 109 -10.98 1.82 -4.80
CA ILE A 109 -11.80 0.97 -3.94
C ILE A 109 -13.12 0.63 -4.61
N GLU A 110 -13.79 1.65 -5.16
CA GLU A 110 -15.12 1.46 -5.74
C GLU A 110 -15.09 0.65 -7.01
N GLU A 111 -14.05 0.84 -7.81
CA GLU A 111 -13.91 0.07 -9.03
C GLU A 111 -13.70 -1.41 -8.72
N TYR A 112 -12.88 -1.71 -7.72
CA TYR A 112 -12.66 -3.08 -7.32
C TYR A 112 -13.95 -3.72 -6.81
N ALA A 113 -14.72 -2.97 -6.03
CA ALA A 113 -15.99 -3.48 -5.47
C ALA A 113 -16.99 -3.80 -6.58
N ARG A 114 -17.02 -3.00 -7.65
CA ARG A 114 -17.93 -3.26 -8.78
C ARG A 114 -17.54 -4.53 -9.53
N SER A 115 -16.24 -4.79 -9.62
CA SER A 115 -15.73 -5.94 -10.37
C SER A 115 -15.74 -7.22 -9.53
N ASN A 116 -15.82 -7.10 -8.21
CA ASN A 116 -15.75 -8.23 -7.28
C ASN A 116 -16.83 -8.10 -6.22
N PRO A 117 -18.09 -8.26 -6.62
CA PRO A 117 -19.22 -8.09 -5.71
C PRO A 117 -19.30 -9.15 -4.61
#